data_284300cf34a43fba2bfbcc3443a166da
#
_entry.id   284300cf34a43fba2bfbcc3443a166da
#
_cell.length_a   1.000
_cell.length_b   1.000
_cell.length_c   1.000
_cell.angle_alpha   90.00
_cell.angle_beta   90.00
_cell.angle_gamma   90.00
#
_symmetry.space_group_name_H-M   'P 1'
#
loop_
_entity.id
_entity.type
_entity.pdbx_description
1 polymer ?
#
loop_
_entity_poly.entity_id
_entity_poly.type
_entity_poly.pdbx_seq_one_letter_code
_entity_poly.pdbx_strand_id
1 'polypeptide(L)'
;LSMNGMRPDDREFAPEFTVYSKYLCYQTYDVTPFLREGGNVIGMLVGDGWYDSANFKPRSRKFKAEHSVLFQIKIDYEDGTSEMVVSDDAVKVSESPVFRSVCR
;
A
#
# COMPACT_ATOMS: atom_id res chain seq x y z
N LEU A 1 -5.02 0.64 2.71
CA LEU A 1 -4.98 2.03 2.26
C LEU A 1 -6.11 2.83 2.90
N SER A 2 -5.81 4.06 3.31
CA SER A 2 -6.80 5.05 3.73
C SER A 2 -6.47 6.43 3.17
N MET A 3 -7.48 7.22 2.87
CA MET A 3 -7.37 8.62 2.49
C MET A 3 -8.19 9.44 3.50
N ASN A 4 -7.53 10.33 4.24
CA ASN A 4 -8.15 11.14 5.29
C ASN A 4 -8.92 10.31 6.35
N GLY A 5 -8.43 9.10 6.65
CA GLY A 5 -9.05 8.17 7.59
C GLY A 5 -10.17 7.30 7.01
N MET A 6 -10.56 7.51 5.77
CA MET A 6 -11.56 6.71 5.06
C MET A 6 -10.89 5.69 4.15
N ARG A 7 -11.49 4.51 4.02
CA ARG A 7 -11.00 3.45 3.14
C ARG A 7 -11.68 3.55 1.78
N PRO A 8 -10.94 3.62 0.68
CA PRO A 8 -11.52 3.64 -0.67
C PRO A 8 -12.05 2.27 -1.11
N ASP A 9 -11.68 1.20 -0.40
CA ASP A 9 -12.05 -0.18 -0.70
C ASP A 9 -12.18 -0.96 0.62
N ASP A 10 -13.04 -1.95 0.67
CA ASP A 10 -13.25 -2.83 1.81
C ASP A 10 -12.36 -4.08 1.79
N ARG A 11 -11.56 -4.28 0.74
CA ARG A 11 -10.62 -5.40 0.65
C ARG A 11 -9.56 -5.34 1.76
N GLU A 12 -9.42 -6.46 2.48
CA GLU A 12 -8.48 -6.54 3.60
C GLU A 12 -7.04 -6.78 3.13
N PHE A 13 -6.87 -7.57 2.07
CA PHE A 13 -5.56 -8.00 1.58
C PHE A 13 -5.37 -7.55 0.14
N ALA A 14 -4.50 -6.58 -0.03
CA ALA A 14 -4.18 -5.99 -1.32
C ALA A 14 -2.68 -5.64 -1.36
N PRO A 15 -2.01 -5.81 -2.48
CA PRO A 15 -2.41 -6.50 -3.69
C PRO A 15 -2.49 -8.02 -3.52
N GLU A 16 -3.06 -8.70 -4.51
CA GLU A 16 -3.30 -10.15 -4.49
C GLU A 16 -2.00 -10.97 -4.51
N PHE A 17 -2.15 -12.27 -4.19
CA PHE A 17 -1.05 -13.23 -4.27
C PHE A 17 -0.59 -13.40 -5.71
N THR A 18 0.74 -13.36 -5.91
CA THR A 18 1.38 -13.56 -7.21
C THR A 18 2.65 -14.38 -7.09
N VAL A 19 3.26 -14.70 -8.20
CA VAL A 19 4.64 -15.21 -8.21
C VAL A 19 5.59 -14.01 -8.06
N TYR A 20 5.81 -13.57 -6.85
CA TYR A 20 6.51 -12.33 -6.50
C TYR A 20 7.92 -12.17 -7.11
N SER A 21 8.56 -13.27 -7.50
CA SER A 21 9.83 -13.23 -8.23
C SER A 21 9.70 -12.86 -9.71
N LYS A 22 8.48 -12.84 -10.23
CA LYS A 22 8.20 -12.54 -11.65
C LYS A 22 7.45 -11.25 -11.85
N TYR A 23 6.43 -11.00 -11.04
CA TYR A 23 5.61 -9.78 -11.14
C TYR A 23 4.89 -9.51 -9.83
N LEU A 24 4.59 -8.25 -9.61
CA LEU A 24 3.76 -7.75 -8.52
C LEU A 24 2.50 -7.14 -9.11
N CYS A 25 1.37 -7.39 -8.46
CA CYS A 25 0.14 -6.66 -8.76
C CYS A 25 0.17 -5.30 -8.08
N TYR A 26 -0.46 -4.33 -8.71
CA TYR A 26 -0.79 -3.05 -8.10
C TYR A 26 -2.31 -2.84 -8.16
N GLN A 27 -2.79 -1.89 -7.40
CA GLN A 27 -4.20 -1.53 -7.38
C GLN A 27 -4.35 -0.04 -7.62
N THR A 28 -5.42 0.30 -8.32
CA THR A 28 -5.79 1.69 -8.58
C THR A 28 -7.11 1.99 -7.90
N TYR A 29 -7.18 3.13 -7.26
CA TYR A 29 -8.36 3.61 -6.55
C TYR A 29 -8.72 5.01 -7.03
N ASP A 30 -10.00 5.25 -7.25
CA ASP A 30 -10.51 6.60 -7.32
C ASP A 30 -10.62 7.16 -5.90
N VAL A 31 -9.77 8.11 -5.57
CA VAL A 31 -9.74 8.75 -4.25
C VAL A 31 -10.39 10.13 -4.24
N THR A 32 -10.92 10.57 -5.38
CA THR A 32 -11.58 11.87 -5.53
C THR A 32 -12.64 12.13 -4.45
N PRO A 33 -13.53 11.15 -4.11
CA PRO A 33 -14.55 11.39 -3.09
C PRO A 33 -14.02 11.59 -1.66
N PHE A 34 -12.75 11.25 -1.43
CA PHE A 34 -12.12 11.31 -0.10
C PHE A 34 -11.18 12.50 0.05
N LEU A 35 -10.94 13.24 -1.04
CA LEU A 35 -10.12 14.44 -1.03
C LEU A 35 -10.89 15.61 -0.41
N ARG A 36 -10.13 16.52 0.18
CA ARG A 36 -10.62 17.78 0.71
C ARG A 36 -9.69 18.91 0.33
N GLU A 37 -10.21 20.11 0.35
CA GLU A 37 -9.41 21.32 0.15
C GLU A 37 -8.33 21.43 1.24
N GLY A 38 -7.13 21.84 0.86
CA GLY A 38 -5.98 21.97 1.75
C GLY A 38 -5.25 20.65 1.99
N GLY A 39 -4.86 20.38 3.23
CA GLY A 39 -4.05 19.21 3.57
C GLY A 39 -4.81 17.90 3.49
N ASN A 40 -4.21 16.91 2.81
CA ASN A 40 -4.72 15.54 2.72
C ASN A 40 -3.69 14.56 3.29
N VAL A 41 -4.18 13.46 3.85
CA VAL A 41 -3.34 12.43 4.48
C VAL A 41 -3.65 11.08 3.83
N ILE A 42 -2.61 10.45 3.29
CA ILE A 42 -2.65 9.06 2.87
C ILE A 42 -2.00 8.19 3.93
N GLY A 43 -2.66 7.10 4.30
CA GLY A 43 -2.14 6.13 5.25
C GLY A 43 -2.20 4.71 4.70
N MET A 44 -1.15 3.93 4.97
CA MET A 44 -1.09 2.53 4.58
C MET A 44 -0.68 1.68 5.77
N LEU A 45 -1.45 0.64 6.04
CA LEU A 45 -1.07 -0.41 6.97
C LEU A 45 -0.46 -1.55 6.16
N VAL A 46 0.79 -1.88 6.47
CA VAL A 46 1.52 -2.96 5.80
C VAL A 46 1.69 -4.09 6.78
N GLY A 47 1.27 -5.27 6.40
CA GLY A 47 1.41 -6.50 7.18
C GLY A 47 2.19 -7.55 6.39
N ASP A 48 2.58 -8.62 7.06
CA ASP A 48 3.39 -9.71 6.48
C ASP A 48 2.69 -10.35 5.27
N GLY A 49 1.37 -10.55 5.36
CA GLY A 49 0.56 -11.12 4.30
C GLY A 49 1.12 -12.42 3.76
N TRP A 50 0.94 -12.62 2.46
CA TRP A 50 1.49 -13.76 1.72
C TRP A 50 2.98 -13.59 1.38
N TYR A 51 3.45 -12.35 1.33
CA TYR A 51 4.78 -12.01 0.87
C TYR A 51 5.88 -12.45 1.85
N ASP A 52 5.63 -12.27 3.15
CA ASP A 52 6.54 -12.71 4.23
C ASP A 52 5.86 -13.74 5.15
N SER A 53 5.02 -14.61 4.57
CA SER A 53 4.35 -15.64 5.35
C SER A 53 5.33 -16.72 5.80
N ALA A 54 5.55 -16.83 7.10
CA ALA A 54 6.29 -17.90 7.73
C ALA A 54 5.69 -19.30 7.48
N ASN A 55 4.46 -19.37 6.97
CA ASN A 55 3.77 -20.62 6.63
C ASN A 55 4.19 -21.18 5.27
N PHE A 56 4.67 -20.35 4.37
CA PHE A 56 5.40 -20.83 3.21
C PHE A 56 6.81 -21.16 3.69
N LYS A 57 7.02 -22.39 4.14
CA LYS A 57 8.35 -22.91 4.43
C LYS A 57 9.18 -22.88 3.14
N PRO A 58 9.95 -21.87 2.87
CA PRO A 58 10.96 -22.01 1.84
C PRO A 58 12.11 -22.77 2.49
N ARG A 59 12.38 -23.94 2.02
CA ARG A 59 13.70 -24.54 2.16
C ARG A 59 14.81 -23.63 1.60
N SER A 60 14.45 -22.50 1.03
CA SER A 60 15.32 -21.44 0.58
C SER A 60 14.79 -20.09 1.08
N ARG A 61 15.17 -19.68 2.28
CA ARG A 61 15.12 -18.29 2.73
C ARG A 61 16.02 -17.39 1.87
N LYS A 62 15.76 -17.31 0.59
CA LYS A 62 16.48 -16.39 -0.30
C LYS A 62 15.83 -15.02 -0.40
N PHE A 63 14.64 -14.84 0.17
CA PHE A 63 13.95 -13.58 0.19
C PHE A 63 13.63 -13.21 1.65
N LYS A 64 14.56 -12.58 2.33
CA LYS A 64 14.27 -11.67 3.41
C LYS A 64 13.92 -10.35 2.74
N ALA A 65 12.75 -10.31 2.15
CA ALA A 65 12.29 -9.09 1.51
C ALA A 65 11.78 -8.18 2.62
N GLU A 66 12.39 -7.03 2.73
CA GLU A 66 11.86 -5.95 3.56
C GLU A 66 10.52 -5.50 2.99
N HIS A 67 9.54 -5.26 3.87
CA HIS A 67 8.28 -4.67 3.45
C HIS A 67 8.55 -3.32 2.81
N SER A 68 8.00 -3.11 1.65
CA SER A 68 8.12 -1.84 0.94
C SER A 68 6.78 -1.41 0.36
N VAL A 69 6.59 -0.13 0.26
CA VAL A 69 5.39 0.48 -0.30
C VAL A 69 5.81 1.45 -1.39
N LEU A 70 5.15 1.31 -2.53
CA LEU A 70 5.24 2.26 -3.62
C LEU A 70 3.84 2.74 -3.97
N PHE A 71 3.66 4.04 -4.06
CA PHE A 71 2.41 4.63 -4.53
C PHE A 71 2.65 5.87 -5.40
N GLN A 72 1.66 6.15 -6.22
CA GLN A 72 1.55 7.42 -6.94
C GLN A 72 0.10 7.87 -6.95
N ILE A 73 -0.12 9.16 -6.89
CA ILE A 73 -1.43 9.80 -6.99
C ILE A 73 -1.37 10.76 -8.17
N LYS A 74 -2.23 10.54 -9.14
CA LYS A 74 -2.45 11.49 -10.23
C LYS A 74 -3.62 12.39 -9.87
N ILE A 75 -3.40 13.69 -9.94
CA ILE A 75 -4.41 14.70 -9.66
C ILE A 75 -4.63 15.48 -10.96
N ASP A 76 -5.84 15.46 -11.45
CA ASP A 76 -6.25 16.28 -12.61
C ASP A 76 -7.15 17.39 -12.07
N TYR A 77 -6.75 18.62 -12.30
CA TYR A 77 -7.47 19.83 -11.88
C TYR A 77 -8.48 20.28 -12.90
N GLU A 78 -9.51 21.01 -12.47
CA GLU A 78 -10.56 21.54 -13.35
C GLU A 78 -10.04 22.55 -14.38
N ASP A 79 -8.91 23.21 -14.09
CA ASP A 79 -8.24 24.12 -15.02
C ASP A 79 -7.46 23.42 -16.15
N GLY A 80 -7.50 22.07 -16.17
CA GLY A 80 -6.81 21.24 -17.16
C GLY A 80 -5.36 20.95 -16.83
N THR A 81 -4.82 21.43 -15.71
CA THR A 81 -3.50 21.03 -15.22
C THR A 81 -3.54 19.69 -14.48
N SER A 82 -2.41 19.02 -14.37
CA SER A 82 -2.27 17.79 -13.61
C SER A 82 -0.99 17.75 -12.80
N GLU A 83 -1.06 17.05 -11.70
CA GLU A 83 0.05 16.84 -10.79
C GLU A 83 0.21 15.34 -10.47
N MET A 84 1.45 14.93 -10.22
CA MET A 84 1.76 13.58 -9.79
C MET A 84 2.48 13.62 -8.44
N VAL A 85 1.87 13.03 -7.43
CA VAL A 85 2.48 12.82 -6.12
C VAL A 85 2.97 11.37 -6.04
N VAL A 86 4.23 11.18 -5.69
CA VAL A 86 4.85 9.85 -5.59
C VAL A 86 5.39 9.60 -4.20
N SER A 87 5.50 8.33 -3.82
CA SER A 87 6.21 7.97 -2.59
C SER A 87 7.71 8.24 -2.74
N ASP A 88 8.25 8.93 -1.77
CA ASP A 88 9.67 9.29 -1.67
C ASP A 88 10.17 9.13 -0.22
N ASP A 89 11.34 9.64 0.08
CA ASP A 89 11.97 9.59 1.40
C ASP A 89 11.31 10.51 2.45
N ALA A 90 10.37 11.36 2.06
CA ALA A 90 9.55 12.14 2.99
C ALA A 90 8.40 11.32 3.62
N VAL A 91 8.13 10.12 3.13
CA VAL A 91 7.11 9.23 3.72
C VAL A 91 7.50 8.85 5.14
N LYS A 92 6.60 9.10 6.09
CA LYS A 92 6.81 8.76 7.49
C LYS A 92 6.33 7.36 7.78
N VAL A 93 7.14 6.59 8.50
CA VAL A 93 6.83 5.22 8.90
C VAL A 93 6.81 5.14 10.42
N SER A 94 5.89 4.37 10.97
CA SER A 94 5.83 4.03 12.38
C SER A 94 5.41 2.58 12.58
N GLU A 95 5.77 2.02 13.73
CA GLU A 95 5.28 0.70 14.10
C GLU A 95 3.77 0.71 14.30
N SER A 96 3.14 -0.39 13.89
CA SER A 96 1.71 -0.62 14.07
C SER A 96 1.45 -1.25 15.44
N PRO A 97 0.30 -1.00 16.09
CA PRO A 97 -0.12 -1.75 17.26
C PRO A 97 -0.49 -3.21 16.95
N VAL A 98 -0.50 -3.60 15.69
CA VAL A 98 -0.72 -4.99 15.28
C VAL A 98 0.59 -5.77 15.42
N PHE A 99 0.69 -6.61 16.45
CA PHE A 99 1.91 -7.39 16.75
C PHE A 99 2.11 -8.59 15.84
N ARG A 100 1.05 -9.10 15.23
CA ARG A 100 1.10 -10.33 14.45
C ARG A 100 0.00 -10.34 13.39
N SER A 101 0.42 -10.49 12.16
CA SER A 101 -0.44 -10.70 11.00
C SER A 101 -0.08 -12.06 10.39
N VAL A 102 -0.88 -13.09 10.66
CA VAL A 102 -0.61 -14.45 10.17
C VAL A 102 -1.86 -14.98 9.49
N CYS A 103 -1.73 -15.38 8.23
CA CYS A 103 -2.72 -16.23 7.57
C CYS A 103 -2.61 -17.65 8.16
N ARG A 104 -3.70 -18.16 8.73
CA ARG A 104 -3.82 -19.56 9.15
C ARG A 104 -4.57 -20.34 8.11
#